data_b86f401571900d2eaf952ac1c314107f
#
_entry.id   b86f401571900d2eaf952ac1c314107f
#
_cell.length_a   1.000
_cell.length_b   1.000
_cell.length_c   1.000
_cell.angle_alpha   90.00
_cell.angle_beta   90.00
_cell.angle_gamma   90.00
#
_symmetry.space_group_name_H-M   'P 1'
#
loop_
_entity.id
_entity.type
_entity.pdbx_description
1 polymer ?
#
loop_
_entity_poly.entity_id
_entity_poly.type
_entity_poly.pdbx_seq_one_letter_code
_entity_poly.pdbx_strand_id
1 'polypeptide(L)' 'MSKYDLTKAQDSNAFNIMGYVTNALRREGLGDKIREYQDKATKSDYDNLLVESMEYLELANEKAIENGYEEEEDEDY' A
#
# COMPACT_ATOMS: atom_id res chain seq x y z
N MET A 1 -14.46 3.14 -0.59
CA MET A 1 -13.13 3.52 -0.12
C MET A 1 -12.19 2.35 -0.15
N SER A 2 -10.94 2.61 -0.57
CA SER A 2 -9.96 1.53 -0.60
C SER A 2 -9.58 1.11 0.81
N LYS A 3 -9.21 -0.12 0.98
CA LYS A 3 -8.81 -0.64 2.28
C LYS A 3 -7.52 0.00 2.76
N TYR A 4 -6.59 0.28 1.84
CA TYR A 4 -5.30 0.87 2.17
C TYR A 4 -5.10 2.18 1.43
N ASP A 5 -4.56 3.17 2.14
CA ASP A 5 -4.38 4.49 1.57
C ASP A 5 -3.18 5.10 2.26
N LEU A 6 -2.27 5.70 1.52
CA LEU A 6 -1.08 6.31 2.09
C LEU A 6 -1.38 7.34 3.16
N THR A 7 -2.51 8.01 3.05
CA THR A 7 -2.88 8.99 4.06
C THR A 7 -3.17 8.37 5.41
N LYS A 8 -3.32 7.06 5.47
CA LYS A 8 -3.54 6.35 6.73
C LYS A 8 -2.24 5.93 7.38
N ALA A 9 -1.10 6.15 6.73
CA ALA A 9 0.18 5.90 7.37
C ALA A 9 0.33 6.88 8.53
N GLN A 10 1.04 6.47 9.57
CA GLN A 10 1.11 7.24 10.80
C GLN A 10 1.68 8.63 10.56
N ASP A 11 2.68 8.75 9.73
CA ASP A 11 3.19 10.05 9.31
C ASP A 11 3.91 9.86 7.98
N SER A 12 4.53 10.91 7.47
CA SER A 12 5.18 10.84 6.17
C SER A 12 6.65 10.42 6.25
N ASN A 13 7.07 9.86 7.38
CA ASN A 13 8.41 9.33 7.53
C ASN A 13 8.55 8.09 6.64
N ALA A 14 9.70 7.97 5.95
CA ALA A 14 9.91 6.88 5.00
C ALA A 14 9.73 5.51 5.65
N PHE A 15 10.21 5.33 6.88
CA PHE A 15 10.06 4.04 7.55
C PHE A 15 8.60 3.72 7.83
N ASN A 16 7.82 4.72 8.22
CA ASN A 16 6.41 4.48 8.51
C ASN A 16 5.62 4.18 7.24
N ILE A 17 5.96 4.85 6.14
CA ILE A 17 5.31 4.57 4.87
C ILE A 17 5.65 3.15 4.42
N MET A 18 6.92 2.77 4.47
CA MET A 18 7.34 1.44 4.07
C MET A 18 6.71 0.37 4.96
N GLY A 19 6.63 0.64 6.25
CA GLY A 19 5.99 -0.30 7.18
C GLY A 19 4.52 -0.49 6.86
N TYR A 20 3.83 0.59 6.54
CA TYR A 20 2.42 0.53 6.21
C TYR A 20 2.18 -0.32 4.97
N VAL A 21 2.96 -0.08 3.91
CA VAL A 21 2.82 -0.84 2.67
C VAL A 21 3.20 -2.30 2.86
N THR A 22 4.27 -2.55 3.60
CA THR A 22 4.72 -3.91 3.88
C THR A 22 3.63 -4.68 4.63
N ASN A 23 3.01 -4.05 5.62
CA ASN A 23 1.93 -4.70 6.36
C ASN A 23 0.71 -4.94 5.49
N ALA A 24 0.39 -3.99 4.60
CA ALA A 24 -0.73 -4.17 3.68
C ALA A 24 -0.50 -5.37 2.78
N LEU A 25 0.71 -5.48 2.21
CA LEU A 25 1.03 -6.61 1.35
C LEU A 25 0.94 -7.93 2.12
N ARG A 26 1.47 -7.94 3.34
CA ARG A 26 1.46 -9.17 4.14
C ARG A 26 0.03 -9.59 4.47
N ARG A 27 -0.81 -8.64 4.82
CA ARG A 27 -2.19 -8.96 5.20
C ARG A 27 -3.00 -9.53 4.06
N GLU A 28 -2.69 -9.13 2.83
CA GLU A 28 -3.46 -9.60 1.69
C GLU A 28 -2.83 -10.81 1.02
N GLY A 29 -1.83 -11.43 1.66
CA GLY A 29 -1.24 -12.63 1.09
C GLY A 29 -0.23 -12.34 0.00
N LEU A 30 0.28 -11.11 -0.05
CA LEU A 30 1.26 -10.72 -1.05
C LEU A 30 2.65 -10.58 -0.43
N GLY A 31 2.94 -11.43 0.54
CA GLY A 31 4.24 -11.39 1.22
C GLY A 31 5.41 -11.59 0.27
N ASP A 32 5.19 -12.31 -0.82
CA ASP A 32 6.23 -12.52 -1.83
C ASP A 32 6.58 -11.24 -2.59
N LYS A 33 5.76 -10.19 -2.46
CA LYS A 33 6.04 -8.92 -3.11
C LYS A 33 6.79 -7.94 -2.22
N ILE A 34 6.95 -8.26 -0.94
CA ILE A 34 7.51 -7.31 0.02
C ILE A 34 8.95 -6.94 -0.32
N ARG A 35 9.79 -7.93 -0.62
CA ARG A 35 11.18 -7.66 -0.92
C ARG A 35 11.32 -6.85 -2.21
N GLU A 36 10.53 -7.20 -3.22
CA GLU A 36 10.51 -6.48 -4.48
C GLU A 36 10.14 -5.01 -4.24
N TYR A 37 9.10 -4.79 -3.44
CA TYR A 37 8.67 -3.44 -3.11
C TYR A 37 9.78 -2.67 -2.39
N GLN A 38 10.38 -3.29 -1.37
CA GLN A 38 11.41 -2.60 -0.60
C GLN A 38 12.60 -2.25 -1.45
N ASP A 39 13.01 -3.14 -2.35
CA ASP A 39 14.12 -2.87 -3.24
C ASP A 39 13.82 -1.70 -4.16
N LYS A 40 12.63 -1.65 -4.71
CA LYS A 40 12.25 -0.57 -5.61
C LYS A 40 12.07 0.75 -4.87
N ALA A 41 11.46 0.69 -3.69
CA ALA A 41 11.14 1.90 -2.92
C ALA A 41 12.40 2.59 -2.42
N THR A 42 13.46 1.84 -2.17
CA THR A 42 14.70 2.41 -1.65
C THR A 42 15.75 2.66 -2.71
N LYS A 43 15.35 2.54 -3.99
CA LYS A 43 16.32 2.62 -5.07
C LYS A 43 16.81 4.04 -5.32
N SER A 44 16.00 5.03 -5.05
CA SER A 44 16.41 6.42 -5.25
C SER A 44 15.86 7.31 -4.14
N ASP A 45 15.15 8.37 -4.48
CA ASP A 45 14.78 9.36 -3.48
C ASP A 45 13.38 9.11 -2.88
N TYR A 46 12.95 10.07 -2.06
CA TYR A 46 11.67 9.97 -1.36
C TYR A 46 10.50 9.97 -2.32
N ASP A 47 10.59 10.74 -3.41
CA ASP A 47 9.51 10.75 -4.39
C ASP A 47 9.34 9.36 -5.01
N ASN A 48 10.44 8.68 -5.28
CA ASN A 48 10.40 7.32 -5.78
C ASN A 48 9.76 6.38 -4.77
N LEU A 49 10.06 6.57 -3.49
CA LEU A 49 9.43 5.78 -2.43
C LEU A 49 7.92 5.96 -2.47
N LEU A 50 7.44 7.20 -2.62
CA LEU A 50 6.01 7.46 -2.64
C LEU A 50 5.34 6.82 -3.86
N VAL A 51 5.97 6.95 -5.03
CA VAL A 51 5.42 6.36 -6.25
C VAL A 51 5.30 4.85 -6.13
N GLU A 52 6.37 4.19 -5.67
CA GLU A 52 6.34 2.74 -5.53
C GLU A 52 5.35 2.31 -4.47
N SER A 53 5.25 3.08 -3.39
CA SER A 53 4.30 2.78 -2.33
C SER A 53 2.87 2.82 -2.84
N MET A 54 2.55 3.81 -3.64
CA MET A 54 1.20 3.92 -4.22
C MET A 54 0.91 2.76 -5.14
N GLU A 55 1.89 2.36 -5.95
CA GLU A 55 1.70 1.24 -6.86
C GLU A 55 1.45 -0.08 -6.12
N TYR A 56 2.22 -0.33 -5.08
CA TYR A 56 2.06 -1.57 -4.33
C TYR A 56 0.82 -1.57 -3.45
N LEU A 57 0.40 -0.39 -2.99
CA LEU A 57 -0.88 -0.31 -2.28
C LEU A 57 -2.04 -0.58 -3.22
N GLU A 58 -1.90 -0.19 -4.49
CA GLU A 58 -2.94 -0.51 -5.46
C GLU A 58 -3.08 -2.02 -5.62
N LEU A 59 -1.94 -2.72 -5.68
CA LEU A 59 -1.98 -4.19 -5.74
C LEU A 59 -2.63 -4.77 -4.49
N ALA A 60 -2.29 -4.24 -3.31
CA ALA A 60 -2.87 -4.72 -2.07
C ALA A 60 -4.37 -4.48 -2.04
N ASN A 61 -4.81 -3.33 -2.54
CA ASN A 61 -6.24 -3.01 -2.58
C ASN A 61 -7.00 -3.94 -3.53
N GLU A 62 -6.42 -4.24 -4.68
CA GLU A 62 -7.04 -5.16 -5.62
C GLU A 62 -7.15 -6.55 -5.02
N LYS A 63 -6.10 -6.99 -4.34
CA LYS A 63 -6.11 -8.29 -3.71
C LYS A 63 -7.10 -8.33 -2.56
N ALA A 64 -7.25 -7.22 -1.83
CA ALA A 64 -8.21 -7.15 -0.75
C ALA A 64 -9.62 -7.38 -1.26
N ILE A 65 -9.96 -6.81 -2.41
CA ILE A 65 -11.27 -7.00 -3.00
C ILE A 65 -11.46 -8.47 -3.38
N GLU A 66 -10.45 -9.09 -3.96
CA GLU A 66 -10.52 -10.52 -4.26
C GLU A 66 -10.72 -11.35 -3.01
N ASN A 67 -10.17 -10.89 -1.89
CA ASN A 67 -10.28 -11.58 -0.61
C ASN A 67 -11.59 -11.26 0.13
N GLY A 68 -12.47 -10.52 -0.49
CA GLY A 68 -13.78 -10.27 0.08
C GLY A 68 -14.01 -8.88 0.67
N TYR A 69 -13.04 -8.00 0.59
CA TYR A 69 -13.24 -6.66 1.10
C TYR A 69 -14.23 -5.91 0.22
N GLU A 70 -15.19 -5.24 0.83
CA GLU A 70 -16.15 -4.45 0.08
C GLU A 70 -15.79 -3.00 0.21
N GLU A 71 -15.56 -2.36 -0.92
CA GLU A 71 -15.30 -0.93 -0.93
C GLU A 71 -16.59 -0.20 -0.75
N GLU A 72 -16.62 0.71 0.24
CA GLU A 72 -17.77 1.55 0.41
C GLU A 72 -17.62 2.73 -0.48
N GLU A 73 -18.54 2.89 -1.40
CA GLU A 73 -18.53 4.04 -2.23
C GLU A 73 -19.24 5.14 -1.52
N ASP A 74 -18.65 6.31 -1.58
CA ASP A 74 -19.29 7.46 -1.04
C ASP A 74 -20.40 7.82 -1.91
N GLU A 75 -21.53 7.37 -1.58
CA GLU A 75 -22.63 7.72 -2.36
C GLU A 75 -23.24 8.85 -1.79
N ASP A 76 -23.01 9.94 -2.31
CA ASP A 76 -23.60 11.11 -1.84
C ASP A 76 -24.73 11.50 -2.63
N TYR A 77 -25.84 11.52 -2.13
CA TYR A 77 -26.99 12.07 -2.81
C TYR A 77 -27.61 13.13 -1.99
#